data_a8fa6e96ca947ee6f364fb28c63372ba
#
_entry.id   a8fa6e96ca947ee6f364fb28c63372ba
#
_cell.length_a   1.000
_cell.length_b   1.000
_cell.length_c   1.000
_cell.angle_alpha   90.00
_cell.angle_beta   90.00
_cell.angle_gamma   90.00
#
_symmetry.space_group_name_H-M   'P 1'
#
loop_
_entity.id
_entity.type
_entity.pdbx_description
1 polymer ?
#
loop_
_entity_poly.entity_id
_entity_poly.type
_entity_poly.pdbx_seq_one_letter_code
_entity_poly.pdbx_strand_id
1 'polypeptide(L)'
;MTPSPGQLIGRRTALGGTAAWLGCFAAGCGCDDNSGTGPGGPDADGTWHVHPGESIQAALDLAAASSTGHRVVVHPGTYRPGQPGQALIWLNRQHDGITLEASGEVVLSAANPEIAERESGSFPAVVNHVVYFGDGITARTVFRGFTITGANRFQTRSDLPGPIEPNRPELGTQNLLFFYCDGGGIKVFGRSYPRIERVEVIGNVANPCGGGISIQHLGFQQDSVRISDSVFRDNSCQVTGSAIDVLPGSRAEITNCLFVGNVSNTGPDTVSPPGELYNVRHGSGALTVFPGSRVRVSGCTLTGNWNGVDDKGEGNHYTRSIFWQNILAGGISPEERYELDIVDGKNVSGCMFGGATADLRGTIDAGTNTLDAPDPDFDERFLPRCPAYDGIGYRPVEKPPASSSREH
;
A
#
# COMPACT_ATOMS: atom_id res chain seq x y z
N MET A 1 -35.40 -42.44 -2.38
CA MET A 1 -36.79 -41.96 -2.49
C MET A 1 -36.73 -40.44 -2.44
N THR A 2 -36.85 -39.86 -3.61
CA THR A 2 -37.08 -38.42 -3.87
C THR A 2 -38.54 -38.08 -3.62
N PRO A 3 -38.89 -36.81 -3.32
CA PRO A 3 -39.63 -36.14 -4.37
C PRO A 3 -39.13 -34.71 -4.70
N SER A 4 -39.30 -34.40 -5.96
CA SER A 4 -39.19 -33.12 -6.68
C SER A 4 -40.59 -32.44 -6.79
N PRO A 5 -40.77 -31.37 -7.54
CA PRO A 5 -40.83 -29.96 -7.15
C PRO A 5 -42.23 -29.34 -7.43
N GLY A 6 -42.44 -28.12 -6.97
CA GLY A 6 -43.64 -27.32 -7.26
C GLY A 6 -43.29 -25.96 -7.87
N GLN A 7 -43.57 -25.85 -9.17
CA GLN A 7 -43.63 -24.58 -9.90
C GLN A 7 -44.84 -23.75 -9.44
N LEU A 8 -44.69 -22.45 -9.38
CA LEU A 8 -45.77 -21.49 -9.55
C LEU A 8 -45.30 -20.31 -10.42
N ILE A 9 -45.92 -20.24 -11.56
CA ILE A 9 -45.85 -19.21 -12.61
C ILE A 9 -46.80 -18.08 -12.19
N GLY A 10 -46.35 -16.84 -12.25
CA GLY A 10 -47.16 -15.64 -12.15
C GLY A 10 -46.72 -14.59 -13.16
N ARG A 11 -47.56 -14.33 -14.15
CA ARG A 11 -47.35 -13.47 -15.33
C ARG A 11 -47.55 -11.97 -15.05
N ARG A 12 -46.74 -11.17 -15.74
CA ARG A 12 -47.00 -9.88 -16.46
C ARG A 12 -47.54 -8.69 -15.72
N THR A 13 -46.89 -7.53 -15.83
CA THR A 13 -47.31 -6.51 -16.83
C THR A 13 -46.14 -5.49 -17.02
N ALA A 14 -45.86 -5.24 -18.33
CA ALA A 14 -45.01 -4.16 -18.77
C ALA A 14 -45.82 -2.85 -18.82
N LEU A 15 -45.20 -1.75 -18.40
CA LEU A 15 -45.60 -0.42 -18.85
C LEU A 15 -44.34 0.42 -19.03
N GLY A 16 -44.11 0.83 -20.27
CA GLY A 16 -43.04 1.73 -20.66
C GLY A 16 -43.31 3.15 -20.18
N GLY A 17 -42.23 3.86 -19.97
CA GLY A 17 -42.25 5.27 -19.67
C GLY A 17 -40.84 5.82 -19.81
N THR A 18 -40.49 6.27 -21.03
CA THR A 18 -39.36 7.16 -21.29
C THR A 18 -39.61 8.46 -20.59
N ALA A 19 -38.77 8.83 -19.63
CA ALA A 19 -38.68 10.19 -19.11
C ALA A 19 -37.21 10.61 -19.15
N ALA A 20 -36.94 11.53 -20.06
CA ALA A 20 -35.72 12.31 -20.11
C ALA A 20 -35.64 13.18 -18.84
N TRP A 21 -34.55 13.09 -18.12
CA TRP A 21 -34.20 14.03 -17.07
C TRP A 21 -33.21 15.05 -17.62
N LEU A 22 -33.76 16.19 -18.05
CA LEU A 22 -33.01 17.43 -18.16
C LEU A 22 -32.88 18.04 -16.74
N GLY A 23 -31.69 18.56 -16.49
CA GLY A 23 -31.23 19.04 -15.21
C GLY A 23 -32.05 20.16 -14.59
N CYS A 24 -31.90 20.26 -13.29
CA CYS A 24 -31.96 21.50 -12.54
C CYS A 24 -30.96 21.40 -11.41
N PHE A 25 -29.89 22.15 -11.54
CA PHE A 25 -29.09 22.55 -10.38
C PHE A 25 -29.96 23.58 -9.61
N ALA A 26 -30.48 23.19 -8.47
CA ALA A 26 -31.03 24.12 -7.49
C ALA A 26 -30.37 23.80 -6.14
N ALA A 27 -29.71 24.81 -5.61
CA ALA A 27 -29.13 24.86 -4.28
C ALA A 27 -30.19 24.55 -3.22
N GLY A 28 -29.78 23.81 -2.20
CA GLY A 28 -30.65 23.64 -1.02
C GLY A 28 -30.07 22.71 0.04
N CYS A 29 -29.38 23.28 1.02
CA CYS A 29 -29.31 22.90 2.42
C CYS A 29 -29.14 21.43 2.80
N GLY A 30 -27.96 21.09 3.18
CA GLY A 30 -27.66 20.00 4.10
C GLY A 30 -26.47 20.44 4.94
N CYS A 31 -26.69 20.70 6.19
CA CYS A 31 -25.67 21.04 7.17
C CYS A 31 -24.75 19.82 7.36
N ASP A 32 -23.57 19.88 6.82
CA ASP A 32 -22.47 19.05 7.23
C ASP A 32 -21.36 19.96 7.72
N ASP A 33 -21.27 20.06 9.04
CA ASP A 33 -20.15 20.71 9.74
C ASP A 33 -18.88 19.89 9.56
N ASN A 34 -18.34 19.90 8.38
CA ASN A 34 -16.93 19.59 8.12
C ASN A 34 -16.33 20.88 7.57
N SER A 35 -16.03 21.82 8.47
CA SER A 35 -15.50 23.15 8.17
C SER A 35 -14.02 23.14 7.78
N GLY A 36 -13.59 22.22 6.91
CA GLY A 36 -12.44 22.44 6.08
C GLY A 36 -12.87 23.36 4.94
N THR A 37 -12.35 24.56 4.87
CA THR A 37 -12.49 25.41 3.68
C THR A 37 -12.06 24.58 2.49
N GLY A 38 -12.90 24.50 1.44
CA GLY A 38 -12.52 23.80 0.22
C GLY A 38 -11.24 24.46 -0.36
N PRO A 39 -10.41 23.68 -1.06
CA PRO A 39 -9.23 24.25 -1.71
C PRO A 39 -9.67 25.37 -2.66
N GLY A 40 -8.86 26.42 -2.77
CA GLY A 40 -9.02 27.47 -3.78
C GLY A 40 -9.02 26.86 -5.19
N GLY A 41 -9.35 27.66 -6.21
CA GLY A 41 -9.18 27.21 -7.60
C GLY A 41 -7.71 26.93 -7.93
N PRO A 42 -7.45 26.29 -9.11
CA PRO A 42 -6.08 26.06 -9.54
C PRO A 42 -5.37 27.41 -9.85
N ASP A 43 -4.07 27.42 -9.68
CA ASP A 43 -3.25 28.55 -10.09
C ASP A 43 -3.18 28.69 -11.63
N ALA A 44 -2.42 29.68 -12.10
CA ALA A 44 -2.26 29.95 -13.53
C ALA A 44 -1.67 28.79 -14.34
N ASP A 45 -0.91 27.91 -13.66
CA ASP A 45 -0.30 26.70 -14.24
C ASP A 45 -1.22 25.48 -14.14
N GLY A 46 -2.43 25.65 -13.61
CA GLY A 46 -3.40 24.58 -13.41
C GLY A 46 -3.11 23.69 -12.20
N THR A 47 -2.27 24.14 -11.29
CA THR A 47 -1.92 23.40 -10.06
C THR A 47 -2.90 23.72 -8.93
N TRP A 48 -3.44 22.71 -8.30
CA TRP A 48 -4.26 22.80 -7.10
C TRP A 48 -3.36 22.78 -5.87
N HIS A 49 -3.54 23.73 -4.96
CA HIS A 49 -2.81 23.80 -3.70
C HIS A 49 -3.71 23.44 -2.54
N VAL A 50 -3.20 22.59 -1.63
CA VAL A 50 -3.91 22.16 -0.42
C VAL A 50 -3.09 22.54 0.80
N HIS A 51 -3.65 23.36 1.68
CA HIS A 51 -3.02 23.79 2.92
C HIS A 51 -3.58 23.05 4.14
N PRO A 52 -2.90 23.08 5.29
CA PRO A 52 -3.43 22.49 6.52
C PRO A 52 -4.83 23.00 6.86
N GLY A 53 -5.74 22.07 7.16
CA GLY A 53 -7.16 22.36 7.38
C GLY A 53 -8.05 22.23 6.14
N GLU A 54 -7.47 22.09 4.95
CA GLU A 54 -8.20 21.83 3.71
C GLU A 54 -8.25 20.33 3.38
N SER A 55 -9.22 19.93 2.57
CA SER A 55 -9.42 18.53 2.16
C SER A 55 -8.63 18.19 0.90
N ILE A 56 -7.65 17.28 1.03
CA ILE A 56 -6.93 16.72 -0.12
C ILE A 56 -7.90 16.00 -1.06
N GLN A 57 -8.88 15.25 -0.52
CA GLN A 57 -9.86 14.54 -1.35
C GLN A 57 -10.70 15.51 -2.19
N ALA A 58 -11.14 16.63 -1.61
CA ALA A 58 -11.87 17.64 -2.35
C ALA A 58 -11.05 18.25 -3.49
N ALA A 59 -9.75 18.48 -3.28
CA ALA A 59 -8.84 18.95 -4.32
C ALA A 59 -8.67 17.91 -5.45
N LEU A 60 -8.55 16.64 -5.09
CA LEU A 60 -8.48 15.55 -6.07
C LEU A 60 -9.74 15.45 -6.92
N ASP A 61 -10.92 15.54 -6.30
CA ASP A 61 -12.22 15.47 -6.99
C ASP A 61 -12.39 16.67 -7.94
N LEU A 62 -11.99 17.87 -7.53
CA LEU A 62 -12.00 19.06 -8.36
C LEU A 62 -10.99 18.96 -9.51
N ALA A 63 -9.80 18.48 -9.26
CA ALA A 63 -8.78 18.25 -10.29
C ALA A 63 -9.24 17.21 -11.30
N ALA A 64 -9.91 16.15 -10.85
CA ALA A 64 -10.47 15.12 -11.72
C ALA A 64 -11.61 15.64 -12.62
N ALA A 65 -12.41 16.58 -12.13
CA ALA A 65 -13.50 17.20 -12.88
C ALA A 65 -13.00 18.31 -13.84
N SER A 66 -11.77 18.77 -13.69
CA SER A 66 -11.18 19.82 -14.52
C SER A 66 -10.68 19.25 -15.85
N SER A 67 -10.81 20.02 -16.92
CA SER A 67 -10.17 19.72 -18.22
C SER A 67 -8.70 20.08 -18.27
N THR A 68 -8.22 20.86 -17.30
CA THR A 68 -6.84 21.33 -17.15
C THR A 68 -6.44 21.22 -15.67
N GLY A 69 -5.18 20.93 -15.40
CA GLY A 69 -4.69 20.93 -14.02
C GLY A 69 -4.85 19.57 -13.32
N HIS A 70 -4.05 18.60 -13.76
CA HIS A 70 -3.98 17.29 -13.10
C HIS A 70 -2.84 17.21 -12.07
N ARG A 71 -2.50 18.33 -11.43
CA ARG A 71 -1.47 18.40 -10.40
C ARG A 71 -2.06 18.96 -9.11
N VAL A 72 -1.91 18.21 -8.02
CA VAL A 72 -2.32 18.61 -6.68
C VAL A 72 -1.08 18.63 -5.79
N VAL A 73 -0.76 19.79 -5.25
CA VAL A 73 0.37 20.05 -4.36
C VAL A 73 -0.14 20.25 -2.96
N VAL A 74 0.32 19.38 -2.04
CA VAL A 74 -0.04 19.45 -0.62
C VAL A 74 1.09 20.13 0.15
N HIS A 75 0.74 21.17 0.88
CA HIS A 75 1.68 21.96 1.68
C HIS A 75 1.99 21.32 3.02
N PRO A 76 3.14 21.68 3.66
CA PRO A 76 3.59 21.07 4.91
C PRO A 76 2.53 21.06 6.00
N GLY A 77 2.39 19.91 6.66
CA GLY A 77 1.44 19.73 7.75
C GLY A 77 1.01 18.28 7.93
N THR A 78 0.12 18.06 8.90
CA THR A 78 -0.46 16.74 9.17
C THR A 78 -1.94 16.74 8.81
N TYR A 79 -2.29 15.81 7.91
CA TYR A 79 -3.66 15.64 7.41
C TYR A 79 -4.27 14.38 8.01
N ARG A 80 -5.47 14.51 8.57
CA ARG A 80 -6.19 13.45 9.30
C ARG A 80 -7.62 13.32 8.79
N PRO A 81 -8.23 12.12 8.92
CA PRO A 81 -9.65 11.95 8.61
C PRO A 81 -10.52 12.78 9.56
N GLY A 82 -11.53 13.48 9.03
CA GLY A 82 -12.53 14.20 9.81
C GLY A 82 -13.67 13.29 10.30
N GLN A 83 -13.79 12.08 9.76
CA GLN A 83 -14.78 11.07 10.14
C GLN A 83 -14.26 9.67 9.91
N PRO A 84 -14.80 8.64 10.57
CA PRO A 84 -14.48 7.25 10.28
C PRO A 84 -14.82 6.89 8.83
N GLY A 85 -13.95 6.11 8.19
CA GLY A 85 -14.14 5.74 6.79
C GLY A 85 -13.18 4.66 6.31
N GLN A 86 -13.20 4.36 5.03
CA GLN A 86 -12.31 3.37 4.45
C GLN A 86 -10.91 3.93 4.25
N ALA A 87 -10.77 5.14 3.78
CA ALA A 87 -9.46 5.77 3.55
C ALA A 87 -9.52 7.28 3.82
N LEU A 88 -8.35 7.86 4.17
CA LEU A 88 -8.19 9.31 4.23
C LEU A 88 -8.23 9.91 2.82
N ILE A 89 -7.52 9.28 1.89
CA ILE A 89 -7.44 9.69 0.49
C ILE A 89 -7.71 8.48 -0.39
N TRP A 90 -8.50 8.68 -1.44
CA TRP A 90 -8.70 7.64 -2.44
C TRP A 90 -8.61 8.18 -3.86
N LEU A 91 -7.99 7.40 -4.72
CA LEU A 91 -7.91 7.63 -6.15
C LEU A 91 -8.50 6.42 -6.87
N ASN A 92 -9.41 6.67 -7.80
CA ASN A 92 -10.00 5.66 -8.65
C ASN A 92 -10.01 6.15 -10.11
N ARG A 93 -10.68 5.47 -11.01
CA ARG A 93 -10.67 5.77 -12.45
C ARG A 93 -10.81 7.26 -12.80
N GLN A 94 -11.64 8.02 -12.08
CA GLN A 94 -11.83 9.45 -12.35
C GLN A 94 -10.59 10.29 -12.04
N HIS A 95 -9.71 9.80 -11.17
CA HIS A 95 -8.49 10.48 -10.77
C HIS A 95 -7.26 10.02 -11.58
N ASP A 96 -7.46 9.16 -12.60
CA ASP A 96 -6.32 8.66 -13.37
C ASP A 96 -5.57 9.79 -14.08
N GLY A 97 -4.25 9.76 -13.96
CA GLY A 97 -3.36 10.78 -14.52
C GLY A 97 -3.08 11.97 -13.61
N ILE A 98 -3.66 12.03 -12.41
CA ILE A 98 -3.34 13.08 -11.43
C ILE A 98 -1.97 12.80 -10.81
N THR A 99 -1.17 13.87 -10.69
CA THR A 99 0.01 13.91 -9.83
C THR A 99 -0.37 14.53 -8.49
N LEU A 100 -0.33 13.72 -7.42
CA LEU A 100 -0.47 14.19 -6.04
C LEU A 100 0.90 14.18 -5.37
N GLU A 101 1.36 15.36 -4.95
CA GLU A 101 2.70 15.49 -4.41
C GLU A 101 2.80 16.38 -3.17
N ALA A 102 3.73 16.04 -2.30
CA ALA A 102 4.06 16.84 -1.12
C ALA A 102 5.06 17.94 -1.47
N SER A 103 4.82 19.15 -0.98
CA SER A 103 5.73 20.29 -1.02
C SER A 103 6.38 20.50 0.35
N GLY A 104 7.38 19.68 0.66
CA GLY A 104 8.03 19.69 1.96
C GLY A 104 7.55 18.55 2.86
N GLU A 105 7.51 18.77 4.17
CA GLU A 105 7.13 17.74 5.14
C GLU A 105 5.61 17.64 5.29
N VAL A 106 5.02 16.61 4.66
CA VAL A 106 3.58 16.34 4.68
C VAL A 106 3.34 14.96 5.26
N VAL A 107 2.58 14.90 6.36
CA VAL A 107 2.19 13.66 7.03
C VAL A 107 0.72 13.36 6.75
N LEU A 108 0.45 12.20 6.16
CA LEU A 108 -0.88 11.62 6.03
C LEU A 108 -1.07 10.58 7.12
N SER A 109 -2.08 10.74 7.95
CA SER A 109 -2.30 9.84 9.09
C SER A 109 -3.72 9.23 9.06
N ALA A 110 -3.81 7.92 9.29
CA ALA A 110 -5.10 7.25 9.50
C ALA A 110 -5.71 7.57 10.88
N ALA A 111 -4.94 8.17 11.78
CA ALA A 111 -5.32 8.40 13.16
C ALA A 111 -5.88 9.80 13.39
N ASN A 112 -7.01 9.86 14.10
CA ASN A 112 -7.55 11.09 14.66
C ASN A 112 -8.06 10.83 16.09
N PRO A 113 -7.27 11.16 17.13
CA PRO A 113 -7.65 10.90 18.52
C PRO A 113 -8.85 11.72 19.00
N GLU A 114 -9.26 12.76 18.26
CA GLU A 114 -10.42 13.61 18.63
C GLU A 114 -11.75 12.93 18.33
N ILE A 115 -11.78 12.07 17.30
CA ILE A 115 -12.98 11.36 16.86
C ILE A 115 -12.92 9.84 17.05
N ALA A 116 -11.76 9.30 17.39
CA ALA A 116 -11.57 7.86 17.60
C ALA A 116 -12.26 7.41 18.88
N GLU A 117 -12.87 6.24 18.83
CA GLU A 117 -13.41 5.56 20.00
C GLU A 117 -12.25 5.07 20.87
N ARG A 118 -12.09 5.63 22.06
CA ARG A 118 -10.93 5.38 22.95
C ARG A 118 -10.81 3.91 23.39
N GLU A 119 -11.94 3.22 23.50
CA GLU A 119 -11.98 1.81 23.90
C GLU A 119 -11.78 0.84 22.73
N SER A 120 -11.67 1.37 21.50
CA SER A 120 -11.41 0.54 20.32
C SER A 120 -9.97 0.02 20.32
N GLY A 121 -9.79 -1.26 19.97
CA GLY A 121 -8.46 -1.85 19.76
C GLY A 121 -7.67 -1.20 18.60
N SER A 122 -8.32 -0.41 17.76
CA SER A 122 -7.71 0.36 16.68
C SER A 122 -7.34 1.79 17.08
N PHE A 123 -7.69 2.23 18.31
CA PHE A 123 -7.40 3.60 18.74
C PHE A 123 -5.93 3.95 18.48
N PRO A 124 -5.62 5.13 17.93
CA PRO A 124 -6.50 6.22 17.50
C PRO A 124 -6.86 6.21 16.00
N ALA A 125 -6.69 5.09 15.28
CA ALA A 125 -7.04 5.00 13.86
C ALA A 125 -8.57 5.03 13.66
N VAL A 126 -9.01 5.77 12.65
CA VAL A 126 -10.42 5.92 12.27
C VAL A 126 -10.69 5.61 10.80
N VAL A 127 -9.64 5.32 10.04
CA VAL A 127 -9.74 4.77 8.68
C VAL A 127 -8.86 3.53 8.56
N ASN A 128 -9.22 2.63 7.66
CA ASN A 128 -8.45 1.41 7.44
C ASN A 128 -7.17 1.70 6.65
N HIS A 129 -7.27 2.45 5.56
CA HIS A 129 -6.14 2.84 4.73
C HIS A 129 -5.84 4.33 4.88
N VAL A 130 -4.56 4.69 4.87
CA VAL A 130 -4.23 6.12 4.68
C VAL A 130 -4.50 6.51 3.23
N VAL A 131 -4.09 5.68 2.27
CA VAL A 131 -4.29 5.93 0.83
C VAL A 131 -4.88 4.69 0.17
N TYR A 132 -5.89 4.88 -0.69
CA TYR A 132 -6.49 3.84 -1.50
C TYR A 132 -6.37 4.16 -2.98
N PHE A 133 -5.83 3.22 -3.76
CA PHE A 133 -5.82 3.26 -5.22
C PHE A 133 -6.76 2.18 -5.76
N GLY A 134 -7.89 2.61 -6.31
CA GLY A 134 -8.92 1.74 -6.84
C GLY A 134 -8.78 1.44 -8.33
N ASP A 135 -9.76 0.72 -8.85
CA ASP A 135 -9.78 0.25 -10.25
C ASP A 135 -9.72 1.40 -11.26
N GLY A 136 -8.90 1.22 -12.29
CA GLY A 136 -8.76 2.14 -13.41
C GLY A 136 -7.64 3.17 -13.28
N ILE A 137 -6.80 3.07 -12.24
CA ILE A 137 -5.59 3.86 -12.10
C ILE A 137 -4.46 3.28 -12.97
N THR A 138 -3.80 4.12 -13.74
CA THR A 138 -2.65 3.75 -14.58
C THR A 138 -1.34 4.37 -14.08
N ALA A 139 -0.22 4.01 -14.70
CA ALA A 139 1.10 4.56 -14.40
C ALA A 139 1.24 6.09 -14.70
N ARG A 140 0.20 6.72 -15.23
CA ARG A 140 0.14 8.19 -15.34
C ARG A 140 -0.14 8.86 -14.01
N THR A 141 -0.78 8.15 -13.07
CA THR A 141 -1.05 8.63 -11.72
C THR A 141 0.22 8.52 -10.89
N VAL A 142 0.65 9.64 -10.33
CA VAL A 142 1.86 9.75 -9.51
C VAL A 142 1.49 10.22 -8.11
N PHE A 143 1.98 9.48 -7.11
CA PHE A 143 1.84 9.82 -5.70
C PHE A 143 3.24 9.89 -5.08
N ARG A 144 3.63 11.06 -4.55
CA ARG A 144 5.02 11.22 -4.11
C ARG A 144 5.28 12.18 -2.96
N GLY A 145 6.31 11.88 -2.16
CA GLY A 145 6.90 12.79 -1.18
C GLY A 145 6.26 12.77 0.20
N PHE A 146 5.27 11.92 0.45
CA PHE A 146 4.49 11.87 1.70
C PHE A 146 5.11 10.96 2.75
N THR A 147 4.88 11.30 4.02
CA THR A 147 4.97 10.36 5.14
C THR A 147 3.58 9.80 5.44
N ILE A 148 3.44 8.47 5.51
CA ILE A 148 2.19 7.73 5.63
C ILE A 148 2.22 6.93 6.91
N THR A 149 1.29 7.19 7.84
CA THR A 149 1.34 6.60 9.19
C THR A 149 -0.04 6.49 9.85
N GLY A 150 -0.07 5.87 11.01
CA GLY A 150 -1.21 5.91 11.92
C GLY A 150 -2.33 4.90 11.65
N ALA A 151 -2.20 4.03 10.64
CA ALA A 151 -3.10 2.90 10.50
C ALA A 151 -2.89 1.90 11.64
N ASN A 152 -3.98 1.42 12.25
CA ASN A 152 -3.92 0.47 13.37
C ASN A 152 -5.11 -0.49 13.37
N ARG A 153 -5.18 -1.39 12.40
CA ARG A 153 -6.21 -2.45 12.34
C ARG A 153 -7.66 -1.94 12.37
N PHE A 154 -7.91 -0.69 12.08
CA PHE A 154 -9.27 -0.21 11.93
C PHE A 154 -9.96 -0.99 10.80
N GLN A 155 -11.14 -1.52 11.07
CA GLN A 155 -11.89 -2.26 10.09
C GLN A 155 -13.06 -1.43 9.59
N THR A 156 -12.98 -1.06 8.33
CA THR A 156 -14.07 -0.39 7.65
C THR A 156 -15.19 -1.39 7.37
N ARG A 157 -16.39 -1.01 7.70
CA ARG A 157 -17.60 -1.74 7.31
C ARG A 157 -18.13 -1.17 6.00
N SER A 158 -18.92 -1.96 5.30
CA SER A 158 -19.50 -1.58 4.00
C SER A 158 -20.48 -0.40 4.06
N ASP A 159 -20.94 -0.05 5.25
CA ASP A 159 -21.84 1.08 5.51
C ASP A 159 -21.10 2.40 5.80
N LEU A 160 -19.76 2.37 5.93
CA LEU A 160 -18.97 3.57 6.15
C LEU A 160 -18.65 4.28 4.82
N PRO A 161 -18.52 5.62 4.84
CA PRO A 161 -18.10 6.38 3.67
C PRO A 161 -16.72 5.93 3.15
N GLY A 162 -16.57 5.91 1.86
CA GLY A 162 -15.27 5.60 1.27
C GLY A 162 -15.31 5.39 -0.24
N PRO A 163 -14.14 5.13 -0.83
CA PRO A 163 -14.02 4.86 -2.24
C PRO A 163 -14.66 3.52 -2.55
N ILE A 164 -15.77 3.53 -3.20
CA ILE A 164 -16.59 2.36 -3.30
C ILE A 164 -16.31 1.60 -4.59
N GLU A 165 -15.69 0.44 -4.45
CA GLU A 165 -15.76 -0.64 -5.44
C GLU A 165 -16.77 -1.75 -5.05
N PRO A 166 -17.63 -1.62 -4.01
CA PRO A 166 -18.34 -2.74 -3.39
C PRO A 166 -19.36 -3.43 -4.29
N ASN A 167 -19.78 -2.79 -5.36
CA ASN A 167 -20.74 -3.34 -6.32
C ASN A 167 -20.10 -3.74 -7.65
N ARG A 168 -18.83 -4.12 -7.63
CA ARG A 168 -18.06 -4.54 -8.77
C ARG A 168 -17.75 -6.05 -8.65
N PRO A 169 -18.73 -6.95 -8.91
CA PRO A 169 -18.53 -8.40 -8.75
C PRO A 169 -17.39 -8.95 -9.59
N GLU A 170 -17.12 -8.35 -10.74
CA GLU A 170 -15.97 -8.68 -11.59
C GLU A 170 -14.61 -8.42 -10.94
N LEU A 171 -14.56 -7.61 -9.86
CA LEU A 171 -13.36 -7.34 -9.08
C LEU A 171 -13.27 -8.20 -7.80
N GLY A 172 -14.22 -9.13 -7.59
CA GLY A 172 -14.19 -10.02 -6.44
C GLY A 172 -14.41 -9.34 -5.09
N THR A 173 -15.12 -8.22 -5.06
CA THR A 173 -15.38 -7.43 -3.84
C THR A 173 -16.23 -8.16 -2.80
N GLN A 174 -16.67 -9.38 -3.08
CA GLN A 174 -17.40 -10.23 -2.14
C GLN A 174 -16.56 -10.72 -0.98
N ASN A 175 -15.23 -10.78 -1.13
CA ASN A 175 -14.32 -11.07 -0.02
C ASN A 175 -13.95 -9.78 0.72
N LEU A 176 -14.83 -9.35 1.60
CA LEU A 176 -14.73 -8.10 2.34
C LEU A 176 -13.48 -8.03 3.23
N LEU A 177 -12.97 -9.16 3.73
CA LEU A 177 -11.80 -9.19 4.59
C LEU A 177 -10.59 -8.56 3.92
N PHE A 178 -10.21 -9.05 2.75
CA PHE A 178 -9.05 -8.51 2.02
C PHE A 178 -9.31 -7.18 1.35
N PHE A 179 -10.54 -6.77 1.21
CA PHE A 179 -10.88 -5.47 0.66
C PHE A 179 -10.81 -4.35 1.71
N TYR A 180 -11.32 -4.63 2.91
CA TYR A 180 -11.49 -3.61 3.95
C TYR A 180 -10.45 -3.64 5.08
N CYS A 181 -9.61 -4.65 5.16
CA CYS A 181 -8.75 -4.86 6.34
C CYS A 181 -7.26 -4.83 6.05
N ASP A 182 -6.80 -5.23 4.87
CA ASP A 182 -5.38 -5.26 4.52
C ASP A 182 -4.91 -3.96 3.86
N GLY A 183 -3.61 -3.66 3.94
CA GLY A 183 -3.03 -2.44 3.38
C GLY A 183 -3.24 -1.22 4.27
N GLY A 184 -2.74 -1.26 5.49
CA GLY A 184 -2.94 -0.16 6.46
C GLY A 184 -2.45 1.19 5.95
N GLY A 185 -1.20 1.28 5.50
CA GLY A 185 -0.69 2.51 4.90
C GLY A 185 -1.32 2.77 3.53
N ILE A 186 -1.17 1.83 2.60
CA ILE A 186 -1.67 1.97 1.22
C ILE A 186 -2.35 0.68 0.77
N LYS A 187 -3.54 0.81 0.20
CA LYS A 187 -4.22 -0.27 -0.52
C LYS A 187 -4.22 0.01 -2.02
N VAL A 188 -3.76 -0.96 -2.81
CA VAL A 188 -3.89 -0.96 -4.28
C VAL A 188 -4.80 -2.10 -4.71
N PHE A 189 -5.90 -1.79 -5.41
CA PHE A 189 -6.96 -2.76 -5.68
C PHE A 189 -7.41 -2.77 -7.15
N GLY A 190 -7.59 -3.97 -7.70
CA GLY A 190 -8.11 -4.16 -9.06
C GLY A 190 -7.10 -3.82 -10.16
N ARG A 191 -7.55 -3.22 -11.24
CA ARG A 191 -6.70 -2.73 -12.34
C ARG A 191 -6.10 -1.38 -11.97
N SER A 192 -5.14 -1.40 -11.06
CA SER A 192 -4.57 -0.20 -10.46
C SER A 192 -3.05 -0.28 -10.46
N TYR A 193 -2.39 0.62 -11.16
CA TYR A 193 -0.94 0.59 -11.42
C TYR A 193 -0.29 1.95 -11.19
N PRO A 194 -0.45 2.58 -10.01
CA PRO A 194 0.13 3.89 -9.73
C PRO A 194 1.66 3.85 -9.69
N ARG A 195 2.26 5.04 -9.82
CA ARG A 195 3.64 5.30 -9.43
C ARG A 195 3.66 5.90 -8.03
N ILE A 196 4.34 5.24 -7.12
CA ILE A 196 4.51 5.63 -5.72
C ILE A 196 5.99 5.92 -5.52
N GLU A 197 6.34 7.18 -5.27
CA GLU A 197 7.71 7.64 -5.32
C GLU A 197 8.07 8.46 -4.07
N ARG A 198 9.25 8.21 -3.49
CA ARG A 198 9.80 9.01 -2.37
C ARG A 198 8.82 9.14 -1.21
N VAL A 199 8.16 8.05 -0.86
CA VAL A 199 7.28 7.99 0.31
C VAL A 199 7.99 7.34 1.49
N GLU A 200 7.57 7.73 2.68
CA GLU A 200 7.95 7.10 3.93
C GLU A 200 6.70 6.45 4.53
N VAL A 201 6.64 5.14 4.54
CA VAL A 201 5.52 4.35 5.07
C VAL A 201 5.94 3.80 6.43
N ILE A 202 5.44 4.41 7.51
CA ILE A 202 6.02 4.23 8.84
C ILE A 202 4.96 3.87 9.90
N GLY A 203 5.22 2.80 10.66
CA GLY A 203 4.46 2.46 11.86
C GLY A 203 3.00 2.11 11.59
N ASN A 204 2.67 1.60 10.41
CA ASN A 204 1.31 1.20 10.10
C ASN A 204 1.08 -0.26 10.49
N VAL A 205 -0.10 -0.54 11.01
CA VAL A 205 -0.52 -1.86 11.45
C VAL A 205 -1.77 -2.28 10.70
N ALA A 206 -1.71 -3.41 10.00
CA ALA A 206 -2.86 -3.98 9.30
C ALA A 206 -3.29 -5.34 9.89
N ASN A 207 -4.47 -5.75 9.54
CA ASN A 207 -5.03 -7.07 9.81
C ASN A 207 -5.87 -7.49 8.59
N PRO A 208 -5.52 -8.56 7.87
CA PRO A 208 -4.43 -9.50 8.21
C PRO A 208 -3.08 -9.14 7.60
N CYS A 209 -3.00 -8.48 6.45
CA CYS A 209 -1.80 -8.39 5.62
C CYS A 209 -1.46 -6.95 5.22
N GLY A 210 -0.21 -6.74 4.75
CA GLY A 210 0.18 -5.47 4.16
C GLY A 210 0.17 -4.30 5.13
N GLY A 211 0.91 -4.36 6.23
CA GLY A 211 0.99 -3.23 7.18
C GLY A 211 1.28 -1.91 6.50
N GLY A 212 2.31 -1.87 5.66
CA GLY A 212 2.64 -0.73 4.83
C GLY A 212 1.78 -0.65 3.57
N ILE A 213 1.93 -1.60 2.65
CA ILE A 213 1.19 -1.64 1.37
C ILE A 213 0.61 -3.03 1.13
N SER A 214 -0.63 -3.11 0.65
CA SER A 214 -1.21 -4.31 0.06
C SER A 214 -1.53 -4.07 -1.42
N ILE A 215 -1.09 -4.98 -2.30
CA ILE A 215 -1.31 -4.94 -3.75
C ILE A 215 -2.17 -6.15 -4.14
N GLN A 216 -3.41 -5.88 -4.58
CA GLN A 216 -4.41 -6.90 -4.89
C GLN A 216 -5.02 -6.68 -6.27
N HIS A 217 -4.35 -7.17 -7.32
CA HIS A 217 -4.81 -7.00 -8.70
C HIS A 217 -5.87 -8.02 -9.13
N LEU A 218 -6.15 -9.06 -8.34
CA LEU A 218 -7.14 -10.10 -8.67
C LEU A 218 -6.85 -10.81 -10.00
N GLY A 219 -5.59 -10.93 -10.39
CA GLY A 219 -5.18 -11.51 -11.68
C GLY A 219 -5.14 -10.52 -12.85
N PHE A 220 -5.53 -9.27 -12.67
CA PHE A 220 -5.37 -8.22 -13.68
C PHE A 220 -3.92 -7.75 -13.76
N GLN A 221 -3.13 -8.40 -14.61
CA GLN A 221 -1.68 -8.20 -14.72
C GLN A 221 -1.27 -7.39 -15.96
N GLN A 222 -2.03 -6.36 -16.34
CA GLN A 222 -1.75 -5.54 -17.52
C GLN A 222 -0.49 -4.68 -17.35
N ASP A 223 -0.25 -4.18 -16.12
CA ASP A 223 0.92 -3.39 -15.77
C ASP A 223 1.34 -3.71 -14.33
N SER A 224 2.34 -3.00 -13.80
CA SER A 224 2.87 -3.14 -12.44
C SER A 224 2.65 -1.86 -11.64
N VAL A 225 2.40 -1.99 -10.34
CA VAL A 225 2.64 -0.88 -9.40
C VAL A 225 4.13 -0.59 -9.39
N ARG A 226 4.50 0.69 -9.53
CA ARG A 226 5.91 1.11 -9.47
C ARG A 226 6.15 1.85 -8.16
N ILE A 227 7.05 1.30 -7.35
CA ILE A 227 7.43 1.85 -6.05
C ILE A 227 8.91 2.17 -6.11
N SER A 228 9.28 3.43 -5.92
CA SER A 228 10.70 3.84 -5.99
C SER A 228 11.10 4.82 -4.91
N ASP A 229 12.39 4.80 -4.58
CA ASP A 229 13.04 5.80 -3.72
C ASP A 229 12.36 5.96 -2.35
N SER A 230 11.83 4.87 -1.80
CA SER A 230 10.89 4.89 -0.68
C SER A 230 11.40 4.11 0.53
N VAL A 231 10.88 4.47 1.71
CA VAL A 231 11.26 3.86 2.98
C VAL A 231 10.05 3.20 3.63
N PHE A 232 10.21 1.95 4.03
CA PHE A 232 9.23 1.16 4.77
C PHE A 232 9.82 0.82 6.14
N ARG A 233 9.30 1.45 7.19
CA ARG A 233 9.87 1.31 8.53
C ARG A 233 8.80 0.96 9.56
N ASP A 234 9.11 -0.02 10.41
CA ASP A 234 8.33 -0.34 11.61
C ASP A 234 6.85 -0.66 11.33
N ASN A 235 6.53 -1.11 10.10
CA ASN A 235 5.18 -1.56 9.79
C ASN A 235 4.97 -2.98 10.28
N SER A 236 3.73 -3.33 10.65
CA SER A 236 3.42 -4.67 11.12
C SER A 236 2.07 -5.18 10.63
N CYS A 237 1.94 -6.51 10.62
CA CYS A 237 0.69 -7.17 10.29
C CYS A 237 0.58 -8.53 11.00
N GLN A 238 -0.65 -9.05 11.09
CA GLN A 238 -0.88 -10.32 11.76
C GLN A 238 -0.38 -11.52 10.95
N VAL A 239 -0.36 -11.41 9.62
CA VAL A 239 -0.08 -12.54 8.72
C VAL A 239 1.10 -12.23 7.81
N THR A 240 0.92 -11.63 6.64
CA THR A 240 1.95 -11.55 5.59
C THR A 240 2.25 -10.13 5.14
N GLY A 241 3.52 -9.91 4.71
CA GLY A 241 3.92 -8.69 4.03
C GLY A 241 3.86 -7.46 4.90
N SER A 242 4.59 -7.42 6.02
CA SER A 242 4.51 -6.28 6.96
C SER A 242 4.81 -4.93 6.31
N ALA A 243 5.78 -4.85 5.40
CA ALA A 243 6.03 -3.67 4.60
C ALA A 243 5.22 -3.67 3.31
N ILE A 244 5.31 -4.75 2.52
CA ILE A 244 4.57 -4.88 1.26
C ILE A 244 4.05 -6.31 1.11
N ASP A 245 2.77 -6.45 0.82
CA ASP A 245 2.12 -7.72 0.50
C ASP A 245 1.64 -7.72 -0.96
N VAL A 246 2.16 -8.64 -1.77
CA VAL A 246 1.82 -8.79 -3.19
C VAL A 246 0.93 -10.01 -3.34
N LEU A 247 -0.38 -9.80 -3.21
CA LEU A 247 -1.41 -10.83 -3.20
C LEU A 247 -1.51 -11.60 -4.54
N PRO A 248 -2.12 -12.80 -4.56
CA PRO A 248 -2.12 -13.67 -5.72
C PRO A 248 -2.49 -12.97 -7.03
N GLY A 249 -1.70 -13.21 -8.08
CA GLY A 249 -1.94 -12.65 -9.41
C GLY A 249 -1.68 -11.15 -9.52
N SER A 250 -0.83 -10.58 -8.67
CA SER A 250 -0.49 -9.15 -8.67
C SER A 250 0.90 -8.88 -9.28
N ARG A 251 1.21 -7.60 -9.56
CA ARG A 251 2.50 -7.20 -10.13
C ARG A 251 3.05 -5.93 -9.47
N ALA A 252 4.36 -5.95 -9.18
CA ALA A 252 5.06 -4.79 -8.63
C ALA A 252 6.49 -4.68 -9.17
N GLU A 253 6.95 -3.44 -9.34
CA GLU A 253 8.34 -3.07 -9.57
C GLU A 253 8.78 -2.20 -8.39
N ILE A 254 9.79 -2.67 -7.65
CA ILE A 254 10.27 -2.04 -6.41
C ILE A 254 11.74 -1.69 -6.63
N THR A 255 12.07 -0.42 -6.63
CA THR A 255 13.41 0.05 -6.96
C THR A 255 13.91 1.05 -5.93
N ASN A 256 15.15 0.89 -5.50
CA ASN A 256 15.82 1.82 -4.59
C ASN A 256 14.98 2.09 -3.32
N CYS A 257 14.52 1.03 -2.65
CA CYS A 257 13.72 1.12 -1.43
C CYS A 257 14.45 0.54 -0.23
N LEU A 258 14.18 1.11 0.96
CA LEU A 258 14.67 0.64 2.24
C LEU A 258 13.53 0.00 3.04
N PHE A 259 13.80 -1.20 3.56
CA PHE A 259 12.90 -1.93 4.45
C PHE A 259 13.61 -2.19 5.78
N VAL A 260 13.11 -1.64 6.87
CA VAL A 260 13.75 -1.78 8.18
C VAL A 260 12.72 -1.87 9.31
N GLY A 261 12.94 -2.79 10.25
CA GLY A 261 12.10 -2.91 11.44
C GLY A 261 10.68 -3.43 11.19
N ASN A 262 10.38 -3.98 10.02
CA ASN A 262 9.03 -4.45 9.72
C ASN A 262 8.77 -5.84 10.30
N VAL A 263 7.59 -6.06 10.92
CA VAL A 263 7.27 -7.30 11.65
C VAL A 263 5.98 -7.92 11.14
N SER A 264 6.09 -9.09 10.54
CA SER A 264 4.96 -9.93 10.10
C SER A 264 4.60 -10.97 11.17
N ASN A 265 3.51 -11.69 10.93
CA ASN A 265 3.11 -12.85 11.72
C ASN A 265 2.95 -12.56 13.23
N THR A 266 2.37 -11.38 13.56
CA THR A 266 2.26 -10.89 14.94
C THR A 266 1.09 -11.48 15.71
N GLY A 267 0.21 -12.23 15.08
CA GLY A 267 -1.01 -12.74 15.72
C GLY A 267 -1.50 -14.04 15.12
N PRO A 268 -2.56 -14.62 15.75
CA PRO A 268 -3.20 -15.79 15.20
C PRO A 268 -3.73 -15.49 13.80
N ASP A 269 -3.53 -16.41 12.91
CA ASP A 269 -4.02 -16.33 11.56
C ASP A 269 -5.55 -16.45 11.54
N THR A 270 -6.23 -15.40 11.12
CA THR A 270 -7.68 -15.39 10.96
C THR A 270 -8.15 -15.97 9.63
N VAL A 271 -7.22 -16.28 8.73
CA VAL A 271 -7.49 -16.85 7.39
C VAL A 271 -7.07 -18.32 7.27
N SER A 272 -6.31 -18.86 8.23
CA SER A 272 -5.96 -20.28 8.29
C SER A 272 -7.05 -21.10 8.99
N PRO A 273 -7.05 -22.41 8.80
CA PRO A 273 -7.87 -23.31 9.60
C PRO A 273 -7.65 -23.07 11.10
N PRO A 274 -8.69 -23.20 11.94
CA PRO A 274 -8.54 -23.02 13.39
C PRO A 274 -7.43 -23.88 13.98
N GLY A 275 -6.51 -23.23 14.67
CA GLY A 275 -5.37 -23.89 15.33
C GLY A 275 -4.11 -24.04 14.47
N GLU A 276 -4.15 -23.61 13.21
CA GLU A 276 -2.97 -23.54 12.35
C GLU A 276 -2.49 -22.11 12.22
N LEU A 277 -1.18 -21.91 12.28
CA LEU A 277 -0.55 -20.64 11.99
C LEU A 277 -0.27 -20.55 10.48
N TYR A 278 -0.49 -19.39 9.88
CA TYR A 278 -0.12 -19.17 8.50
C TYR A 278 1.40 -19.33 8.35
N ASN A 279 1.78 -20.15 7.36
CA ASN A 279 3.19 -20.38 7.06
C ASN A 279 4.04 -20.74 8.31
N VAL A 280 3.56 -21.66 9.13
CA VAL A 280 4.17 -22.06 10.42
C VAL A 280 5.66 -22.37 10.29
N ARG A 281 6.07 -23.01 9.20
CA ARG A 281 7.44 -23.45 9.02
C ARG A 281 8.37 -22.31 8.61
N HIS A 282 7.98 -21.51 7.62
CA HIS A 282 8.82 -20.48 7.03
C HIS A 282 8.50 -19.07 7.57
N GLY A 283 7.29 -18.87 8.08
CA GLY A 283 6.82 -17.53 8.43
C GLY A 283 6.46 -16.72 7.20
N SER A 284 6.56 -15.40 7.31
CA SER A 284 6.37 -14.47 6.20
C SER A 284 7.40 -13.33 6.31
N GLY A 285 7.65 -12.61 5.23
CA GLY A 285 8.68 -11.57 5.19
C GLY A 285 8.15 -10.15 5.37
N ALA A 286 9.07 -9.20 5.44
CA ALA A 286 8.75 -7.79 5.24
C ALA A 286 8.09 -7.58 3.87
N LEU A 287 8.60 -8.24 2.84
CA LEU A 287 7.95 -8.40 1.55
C LEU A 287 7.44 -9.85 1.42
N THR A 288 6.16 -10.03 1.14
CA THR A 288 5.59 -11.34 0.79
C THR A 288 5.04 -11.30 -0.62
N VAL A 289 5.35 -12.31 -1.43
CA VAL A 289 4.94 -12.45 -2.82
C VAL A 289 4.20 -13.76 -3.01
N PHE A 290 2.92 -13.69 -3.31
CA PHE A 290 2.07 -14.87 -3.47
C PHE A 290 2.22 -15.55 -4.83
N PRO A 291 1.80 -16.83 -4.95
CA PRO A 291 1.82 -17.55 -6.21
C PRO A 291 1.09 -16.82 -7.34
N GLY A 292 1.60 -16.92 -8.56
CA GLY A 292 1.05 -16.25 -9.74
C GLY A 292 1.33 -14.76 -9.81
N SER A 293 2.00 -14.18 -8.81
CA SER A 293 2.43 -12.78 -8.82
C SER A 293 3.76 -12.60 -9.54
N ARG A 294 4.05 -11.36 -9.93
CA ARG A 294 5.30 -10.98 -10.60
C ARG A 294 5.90 -9.75 -9.93
N VAL A 295 7.11 -9.90 -9.43
CA VAL A 295 7.86 -8.77 -8.85
C VAL A 295 9.23 -8.60 -9.49
N ARG A 296 9.69 -7.35 -9.52
CA ARG A 296 11.06 -6.98 -9.81
C ARG A 296 11.57 -6.08 -8.69
N VAL A 297 12.56 -6.54 -7.97
CA VAL A 297 13.18 -5.81 -6.86
C VAL A 297 14.61 -5.47 -7.25
N SER A 298 14.98 -4.21 -7.22
CA SER A 298 16.30 -3.76 -7.67
C SER A 298 16.88 -2.66 -6.80
N GLY A 299 18.13 -2.80 -6.39
CA GLY A 299 18.85 -1.79 -5.62
C GLY A 299 18.18 -1.46 -4.28
N CYS A 300 17.57 -2.45 -3.64
CA CYS A 300 16.90 -2.30 -2.36
C CYS A 300 17.77 -2.77 -1.20
N THR A 301 17.49 -2.27 0.01
CA THR A 301 18.07 -2.78 1.25
C THR A 301 16.94 -3.27 2.15
N LEU A 302 16.98 -4.53 2.53
CA LEU A 302 16.11 -5.15 3.53
C LEU A 302 16.98 -5.53 4.72
N THR A 303 16.81 -4.87 5.86
CA THR A 303 17.66 -5.11 7.03
C THR A 303 16.89 -4.99 8.34
N GLY A 304 17.21 -5.85 9.31
CA GLY A 304 16.60 -5.79 10.63
C GLY A 304 15.07 -5.97 10.62
N ASN A 305 14.52 -6.70 9.66
CA ASN A 305 13.11 -7.07 9.65
C ASN A 305 12.91 -8.42 10.35
N TRP A 306 11.66 -8.79 10.62
CA TRP A 306 11.33 -10.08 11.24
C TRP A 306 11.72 -11.29 10.35
N ASN A 307 11.59 -11.21 9.04
CA ASN A 307 12.22 -11.96 7.97
C ASN A 307 12.35 -11.01 6.78
N GLY A 308 13.20 -11.34 5.81
CA GLY A 308 13.38 -10.51 4.63
C GLY A 308 12.24 -10.65 3.64
N VAL A 309 12.35 -11.57 2.70
CA VAL A 309 11.35 -11.82 1.65
C VAL A 309 10.86 -13.26 1.69
N ASP A 310 9.54 -13.46 1.66
CA ASP A 310 8.91 -14.75 1.42
C ASP A 310 8.29 -14.74 0.01
N ASP A 311 8.97 -15.32 -0.96
CA ASP A 311 8.55 -15.35 -2.36
C ASP A 311 8.07 -16.75 -2.77
N LYS A 312 6.75 -16.88 -2.88
CA LYS A 312 6.07 -18.09 -3.34
C LYS A 312 5.74 -18.08 -4.83
N GLY A 313 6.14 -17.01 -5.53
CA GLY A 313 5.95 -16.85 -6.97
C GLY A 313 7.10 -17.44 -7.77
N GLU A 314 6.89 -17.60 -9.07
CA GLU A 314 7.91 -18.07 -9.99
C GLU A 314 8.34 -16.97 -10.96
N GLY A 315 9.62 -16.97 -11.37
CA GLY A 315 10.14 -16.03 -12.36
C GLY A 315 10.23 -14.58 -11.87
N ASN A 316 10.34 -14.38 -10.57
CA ASN A 316 10.58 -13.09 -9.95
C ASN A 316 12.05 -12.72 -10.01
N HIS A 317 12.36 -11.43 -9.95
CA HIS A 317 13.71 -10.91 -10.14
C HIS A 317 14.14 -10.09 -8.93
N TYR A 318 15.34 -10.39 -8.41
CA TYR A 318 15.99 -9.64 -7.34
C TYR A 318 17.41 -9.29 -7.80
N THR A 319 17.72 -8.02 -7.89
CA THR A 319 19.01 -7.57 -8.42
C THR A 319 19.62 -6.47 -7.58
N ARG A 320 20.95 -6.56 -7.41
CA ARG A 320 21.78 -5.54 -6.72
C ARG A 320 21.18 -5.03 -5.40
N SER A 321 20.65 -5.96 -4.62
CA SER A 321 19.96 -5.67 -3.35
C SER A 321 20.73 -6.26 -2.18
N ILE A 322 20.56 -5.66 -1.01
CA ILE A 322 21.14 -6.07 0.26
C ILE A 322 20.06 -6.70 1.12
N PHE A 323 20.33 -7.90 1.60
CA PHE A 323 19.51 -8.62 2.58
C PHE A 323 20.40 -8.91 3.78
N TRP A 324 20.11 -8.24 4.91
CA TRP A 324 21.02 -8.28 6.05
C TRP A 324 20.31 -8.34 7.39
N GLN A 325 20.62 -9.40 8.19
CA GLN A 325 20.11 -9.55 9.56
C GLN A 325 18.58 -9.38 9.70
N ASN A 326 17.82 -10.00 8.80
CA ASN A 326 16.36 -10.00 8.92
C ASN A 326 15.89 -11.02 9.96
N ILE A 327 16.27 -10.80 11.22
CA ILE A 327 16.06 -11.68 12.37
C ILE A 327 15.39 -10.96 13.55
N LEU A 328 14.75 -9.82 13.30
CA LEU A 328 14.06 -9.05 14.34
C LEU A 328 13.02 -9.91 15.07
N ALA A 329 12.94 -9.78 16.39
CA ALA A 329 11.89 -10.40 17.19
C ALA A 329 10.56 -9.63 17.09
N GLY A 330 9.46 -10.23 17.49
CA GLY A 330 8.16 -9.57 17.58
C GLY A 330 7.01 -10.27 16.86
N GLY A 331 7.32 -11.11 15.87
CA GLY A 331 6.34 -12.03 15.27
C GLY A 331 6.40 -13.43 15.90
N ILE A 332 5.49 -14.31 15.49
CA ILE A 332 5.55 -15.73 15.83
C ILE A 332 6.71 -16.31 15.02
N SER A 333 7.78 -16.67 15.73
CA SER A 333 9.01 -17.13 15.10
C SER A 333 8.79 -18.44 14.34
N PRO A 334 9.20 -18.51 13.06
CA PRO A 334 9.33 -19.79 12.37
C PRO A 334 10.49 -20.60 12.96
N GLU A 335 10.59 -21.85 12.55
CA GLU A 335 11.71 -22.71 12.91
C GLU A 335 13.04 -22.16 12.41
N GLU A 336 13.02 -21.50 11.24
CA GLU A 336 14.21 -20.97 10.58
C GLU A 336 13.97 -19.49 10.16
N ARG A 337 15.06 -18.71 10.21
CA ARG A 337 15.08 -17.29 9.82
C ARG A 337 15.83 -17.19 8.48
N TYR A 338 15.38 -16.26 7.63
CA TYR A 338 15.93 -16.16 6.27
C TYR A 338 15.96 -14.72 5.76
N GLU A 339 16.84 -14.51 4.79
CA GLU A 339 16.96 -13.25 4.07
C GLU A 339 16.01 -13.20 2.86
N LEU A 340 16.00 -14.24 2.02
CA LEU A 340 15.11 -14.37 0.86
C LEU A 340 14.73 -15.84 0.66
N ASP A 341 13.55 -16.25 1.11
CA ASP A 341 13.02 -17.59 0.80
C ASP A 341 12.29 -17.55 -0.55
N ILE A 342 12.87 -18.13 -1.59
CA ILE A 342 12.38 -18.04 -2.97
C ILE A 342 12.23 -19.42 -3.61
N VAL A 343 11.17 -19.60 -4.41
CA VAL A 343 10.90 -20.86 -5.14
C VAL A 343 11.88 -21.09 -6.28
N ASP A 344 12.29 -20.01 -6.98
CA ASP A 344 13.16 -20.07 -8.17
C ASP A 344 14.21 -18.96 -8.12
N GLY A 345 15.40 -19.30 -7.62
CA GLY A 345 16.52 -18.37 -7.41
C GLY A 345 17.29 -17.95 -8.66
N LYS A 346 17.01 -18.52 -9.83
CA LYS A 346 17.81 -18.27 -11.05
C LYS A 346 17.84 -16.81 -11.55
N ASN A 347 16.86 -15.99 -11.14
CA ASN A 347 16.78 -14.58 -11.46
C ASN A 347 17.23 -13.66 -10.30
N VAL A 348 17.98 -14.22 -9.35
CA VAL A 348 18.63 -13.48 -8.27
C VAL A 348 20.07 -13.21 -8.68
N SER A 349 20.48 -11.95 -8.76
CA SER A 349 21.83 -11.62 -9.24
C SER A 349 22.39 -10.33 -8.64
N GLY A 350 23.68 -10.34 -8.33
CA GLY A 350 24.40 -9.22 -7.75
C GLY A 350 23.87 -8.80 -6.37
N CYS A 351 23.29 -9.73 -5.64
CA CYS A 351 22.73 -9.49 -4.30
C CYS A 351 23.73 -9.91 -3.22
N MET A 352 23.62 -9.27 -2.07
CA MET A 352 24.42 -9.50 -0.87
C MET A 352 23.53 -10.03 0.25
N PHE A 353 23.89 -11.19 0.81
CA PHE A 353 23.13 -11.86 1.87
C PHE A 353 23.99 -12.10 3.09
N GLY A 354 23.51 -11.78 4.29
CA GLY A 354 24.23 -12.10 5.52
C GLY A 354 23.42 -11.85 6.79
N GLY A 355 23.84 -12.52 7.85
CA GLY A 355 23.25 -12.42 9.18
C GLY A 355 22.09 -13.38 9.46
N ALA A 356 21.48 -13.96 8.43
CA ALA A 356 20.56 -15.09 8.51
C ALA A 356 20.80 -16.04 7.33
N THR A 357 20.05 -17.15 7.26
CA THR A 357 20.12 -18.06 6.12
C THR A 357 19.71 -17.31 4.84
N ALA A 358 20.56 -17.31 3.82
CA ALA A 358 20.30 -16.56 2.59
C ALA A 358 19.00 -17.01 1.92
N ASP A 359 18.82 -18.33 1.76
CA ASP A 359 17.66 -18.96 1.13
C ASP A 359 17.43 -20.34 1.76
N LEU A 360 16.23 -20.58 2.34
CA LEU A 360 15.89 -21.86 2.97
C LEU A 360 15.81 -23.03 1.97
N ARG A 361 15.53 -22.73 0.71
CA ARG A 361 15.35 -23.75 -0.33
C ARG A 361 16.65 -24.09 -1.06
N GLY A 362 17.70 -23.26 -0.87
CA GLY A 362 18.98 -23.43 -1.54
C GLY A 362 18.89 -23.26 -3.06
N THR A 363 18.00 -22.42 -3.55
CA THR A 363 17.76 -22.19 -4.98
C THR A 363 18.60 -21.04 -5.53
N ILE A 364 19.16 -20.18 -4.67
CA ILE A 364 19.97 -19.04 -5.07
C ILE A 364 21.39 -19.48 -5.38
N ASP A 365 21.81 -19.21 -6.62
CA ASP A 365 23.20 -19.49 -7.06
C ASP A 365 24.18 -18.42 -6.51
N ALA A 366 25.30 -18.90 -5.97
CA ALA A 366 26.42 -18.05 -5.54
C ALA A 366 27.17 -17.37 -6.70
N GLY A 367 26.83 -17.66 -7.97
CA GLY A 367 27.60 -17.21 -9.12
C GLY A 367 27.85 -15.71 -9.21
N THR A 368 26.79 -14.91 -9.07
CA THR A 368 26.88 -13.44 -9.03
C THR A 368 26.47 -12.85 -7.68
N ASN A 369 26.06 -13.69 -6.74
CA ASN A 369 25.59 -13.31 -5.41
C ASN A 369 26.65 -13.62 -4.35
N THR A 370 26.64 -12.89 -3.26
CA THR A 370 27.46 -13.18 -2.08
C THR A 370 26.52 -13.69 -0.98
N LEU A 371 26.58 -15.00 -0.70
CA LEU A 371 25.66 -15.67 0.24
C LEU A 371 26.11 -15.60 1.71
N ASP A 372 27.36 -15.21 1.95
CA ASP A 372 27.95 -14.95 3.27
C ASP A 372 28.70 -13.61 3.21
N ALA A 373 27.90 -12.56 3.06
CA ALA A 373 28.42 -11.22 2.89
C ALA A 373 29.03 -10.69 4.20
N PRO A 374 30.10 -9.87 4.14
CA PRO A 374 30.62 -9.20 5.33
C PRO A 374 29.62 -8.21 5.90
N ASP A 375 29.85 -7.77 7.15
CA ASP A 375 29.04 -6.72 7.76
C ASP A 375 29.06 -5.45 6.87
N PRO A 376 27.89 -4.94 6.47
CA PRO A 376 27.82 -3.71 5.67
C PRO A 376 28.28 -2.46 6.43
N ASP A 377 28.35 -2.49 7.76
CA ASP A 377 28.65 -1.32 8.61
C ASP A 377 27.78 -0.10 8.22
N PHE A 378 26.47 -0.28 8.28
CA PHE A 378 25.52 0.77 7.88
C PHE A 378 25.72 2.07 8.69
N ASP A 379 25.66 3.20 8.00
CA ASP A 379 25.50 4.49 8.65
C ASP A 379 24.04 4.73 9.14
N GLU A 380 23.78 5.89 9.70
CA GLU A 380 22.45 6.29 10.19
C GLU A 380 21.36 6.39 9.09
N ARG A 381 21.78 6.48 7.83
CA ARG A 381 20.92 6.49 6.63
C ARG A 381 20.82 5.13 5.96
N PHE A 382 21.33 4.09 6.60
CA PHE A 382 21.42 2.74 6.06
C PHE A 382 22.26 2.61 4.77
N LEU A 383 23.25 3.49 4.61
CA LEU A 383 24.26 3.35 3.57
C LEU A 383 25.40 2.45 4.07
N PRO A 384 25.77 1.40 3.33
CA PRO A 384 26.90 0.56 3.71
C PRO A 384 28.22 1.35 3.59
N ARG A 385 29.08 1.26 4.60
CA ARG A 385 30.43 1.80 4.60
C ARG A 385 31.45 0.78 4.07
N CYS A 386 31.10 -0.50 4.11
CA CYS A 386 31.94 -1.56 3.59
C CYS A 386 32.03 -1.47 2.06
N PRO A 387 33.23 -1.36 1.45
CA PRO A 387 33.38 -1.19 0.00
C PRO A 387 32.86 -2.36 -0.84
N ALA A 388 32.66 -3.55 -0.23
CA ALA A 388 32.08 -4.70 -0.91
C ALA A 388 30.66 -4.43 -1.44
N TYR A 389 29.99 -3.39 -0.93
CA TYR A 389 28.62 -3.01 -1.26
C TYR A 389 28.51 -1.82 -2.24
N ASP A 390 29.62 -1.45 -2.88
CA ASP A 390 29.60 -0.32 -3.82
C ASP A 390 28.60 -0.55 -4.97
N GLY A 391 27.66 0.42 -5.13
CA GLY A 391 26.62 0.34 -6.16
C GLY A 391 25.49 -0.67 -5.88
N ILE A 392 25.46 -1.26 -4.69
CA ILE A 392 24.45 -2.25 -4.27
C ILE A 392 23.59 -1.66 -3.15
N GLY A 393 22.28 -1.98 -3.17
CA GLY A 393 21.32 -1.57 -2.15
C GLY A 393 20.78 -0.16 -2.32
N TYR A 394 19.96 0.22 -1.36
CA TYR A 394 19.28 1.51 -1.29
C TYR A 394 20.25 2.69 -1.27
N ARG A 395 19.87 3.76 -1.96
CA ARG A 395 20.54 5.06 -1.93
C ARG A 395 19.50 6.15 -1.72
N PRO A 396 19.54 6.90 -0.61
CA PRO A 396 18.57 7.95 -0.33
C PRO A 396 18.59 9.03 -1.42
N VAL A 397 17.41 9.39 -1.89
CA VAL A 397 17.23 10.52 -2.79
C VAL A 397 16.85 11.73 -1.95
N GLU A 398 17.55 12.84 -2.12
CA GLU A 398 17.23 14.08 -1.41
C GLU A 398 15.82 14.56 -1.79
N LYS A 399 15.04 14.91 -0.77
CA LYS A 399 13.76 15.59 -1.02
C LYS A 399 14.08 16.96 -1.66
N PRO A 400 13.37 17.36 -2.73
CA PRO A 400 13.57 18.68 -3.27
C PRO A 400 13.33 19.73 -2.17
N PRO A 401 14.17 20.79 -2.11
CA PRO A 401 13.95 21.86 -1.14
C PRO A 401 12.55 22.43 -1.32
N ALA A 402 11.88 22.75 -0.22
CA ALA A 402 10.61 23.46 -0.28
C ALA A 402 10.79 24.67 -1.20
N SER A 403 9.94 24.78 -2.23
CA SER A 403 9.99 25.93 -3.11
C SER A 403 9.85 27.18 -2.26
N SER A 404 10.89 28.02 -2.19
CA SER A 404 10.80 29.32 -1.53
C SER A 404 9.68 30.07 -2.25
N SER A 405 8.56 30.28 -1.56
CA SER A 405 7.57 31.26 -1.98
C SER A 405 8.31 32.58 -2.15
N ARG A 406 8.51 33.03 -3.38
CA ARG A 406 8.86 34.41 -3.62
C ARG A 406 7.67 35.23 -3.16
N GLU A 407 7.78 35.80 -1.98
CA GLU A 407 6.93 36.91 -1.56
C GLU A 407 7.05 38.01 -2.64
N HIS A 408 5.97 38.23 -3.31
CA HIS A 408 5.79 39.43 -4.15
C HIS A 408 4.69 40.30 -3.56
#